data_4ae2e6b25e15c70e0c6bdd6a4f9470d8
#
_entry.id   4ae2e6b25e15c70e0c6bdd6a4f9470d8
#
_cell.length_a   1.000
_cell.length_b   1.000
_cell.length_c   1.000
_cell.angle_alpha   90.00
_cell.angle_beta   90.00
_cell.angle_gamma   90.00
#
_symmetry.space_group_name_H-M   'P 1'
#
loop_
_entity.id
_entity.type
_entity.pdbx_description
1 polymer ?
#
loop_
_entity_poly.entity_id
_entity_poly.type
_entity_poly.pdbx_seq_one_letter_code
_entity_poly.pdbx_strand_id
1 'polypeptide(L)'
;VTRIRAVLLRDMGATLAPLHAFLFLQGLETLSLRVERHVANALRVVDFLQRHPRVEHVNHPSLPDSPYHALYAKYFPKGGASIFTFEIKGGSADAQAFIDKLEIFSLLANVADVKSLVIHPATTTHAQMTEEELEESGIRPNTIRLSIGTEHIDDLLYDLGQALG
;
A
#
# COMPACT_ATOMS: atom_id res chain seq x y z
N VAL A 1 30.31 4.65 2.34
CA VAL A 1 30.45 3.61 1.30
C VAL A 1 31.81 2.93 1.42
N THR A 2 32.96 3.65 1.42
CA THR A 2 34.33 3.05 1.43
C THR A 2 34.54 2.12 2.62
N ARG A 3 34.17 2.52 3.85
CA ARG A 3 34.31 1.66 5.05
C ARG A 3 33.44 0.38 4.95
N ILE A 4 32.27 0.48 4.37
CA ILE A 4 31.40 -0.69 4.16
C ILE A 4 32.09 -1.68 3.21
N ARG A 5 32.59 -1.21 2.09
CA ARG A 5 33.28 -2.06 1.09
C ARG A 5 34.60 -2.61 1.55
N ALA A 6 35.48 -1.73 2.08
CA ALA A 6 36.89 -2.06 2.37
C ALA A 6 37.07 -2.82 3.70
N VAL A 7 36.11 -2.72 4.63
CA VAL A 7 36.21 -3.38 5.94
C VAL A 7 35.06 -4.38 6.10
N LEU A 8 33.81 -3.91 6.22
CA LEU A 8 32.69 -4.79 6.58
C LEU A 8 32.44 -5.87 5.52
N LEU A 9 32.34 -5.49 4.25
CA LEU A 9 32.10 -6.45 3.17
C LEU A 9 33.28 -7.41 2.98
N ARG A 10 34.52 -6.89 3.01
CA ARG A 10 35.70 -7.71 2.86
C ARG A 10 35.89 -8.70 4.01
N ASP A 11 35.70 -8.25 5.26
CA ASP A 11 36.05 -9.05 6.43
C ASP A 11 34.90 -9.99 6.82
N MET A 12 33.62 -9.58 6.62
CA MET A 12 32.44 -10.42 6.90
C MET A 12 31.95 -11.23 5.70
N GLY A 13 32.35 -10.87 4.48
CA GLY A 13 32.03 -11.61 3.26
C GLY A 13 30.54 -11.60 2.86
N ALA A 14 29.77 -10.65 3.38
CA ALA A 14 28.32 -10.54 3.11
C ALA A 14 28.05 -10.03 1.67
N THR A 15 28.35 -10.83 0.68
CA THR A 15 28.13 -10.52 -0.73
C THR A 15 26.86 -11.16 -1.27
N LEU A 16 26.27 -10.54 -2.29
CA LEU A 16 25.12 -11.09 -2.98
C LEU A 16 25.50 -12.33 -3.78
N ALA A 17 24.83 -13.46 -3.55
CA ALA A 17 25.05 -14.66 -4.35
C ALA A 17 24.63 -14.44 -5.82
N PRO A 18 25.29 -15.06 -6.82
CA PRO A 18 24.95 -14.87 -8.24
C PRO A 18 23.50 -15.20 -8.57
N LEU A 19 22.91 -16.22 -7.95
CA LEU A 19 21.50 -16.56 -8.13
C LEU A 19 20.57 -15.45 -7.65
N HIS A 20 20.87 -14.83 -6.51
CA HIS A 20 20.06 -13.71 -6.02
C HIS A 20 20.18 -12.48 -6.94
N ALA A 21 21.39 -12.21 -7.45
CA ALA A 21 21.59 -11.15 -8.45
C ALA A 21 20.78 -11.40 -9.72
N PHE A 22 20.75 -12.64 -10.23
CA PHE A 22 19.96 -13.04 -11.36
C PHE A 22 18.44 -12.82 -11.12
N LEU A 23 17.93 -13.25 -9.96
CA LEU A 23 16.51 -13.04 -9.60
C LEU A 23 16.13 -11.56 -9.52
N PHE A 24 17.01 -10.70 -8.98
CA PHE A 24 16.77 -9.26 -8.97
C PHE A 24 16.76 -8.67 -10.39
N LEU A 25 17.69 -9.08 -11.26
CA LEU A 25 17.71 -8.65 -12.65
C LEU A 25 16.45 -9.06 -13.40
N GLN A 26 15.99 -10.29 -13.21
CA GLN A 26 14.73 -10.76 -13.79
C GLN A 26 13.53 -9.94 -13.27
N GLY A 27 13.49 -9.62 -12.00
CA GLY A 27 12.45 -8.76 -11.42
C GLY A 27 12.47 -7.31 -11.97
N LEU A 28 13.64 -6.80 -12.33
CA LEU A 28 13.79 -5.46 -12.91
C LEU A 28 13.30 -5.36 -14.35
N GLU A 29 13.41 -6.43 -15.14
CA GLU A 29 13.00 -6.43 -16.56
C GLU A 29 11.51 -6.06 -16.77
N THR A 30 10.64 -6.42 -15.83
CA THR A 30 9.20 -6.13 -15.88
C THR A 30 8.76 -5.06 -14.90
N LEU A 31 9.68 -4.38 -14.21
CA LEU A 31 9.34 -3.43 -13.16
C LEU A 31 8.46 -2.28 -13.65
N SER A 32 8.79 -1.68 -14.78
CA SER A 32 8.01 -0.57 -15.36
C SER A 32 6.57 -0.98 -15.66
N LEU A 33 6.38 -2.16 -16.26
CA LEU A 33 5.04 -2.68 -16.58
C LEU A 33 4.21 -2.91 -15.32
N ARG A 34 4.82 -3.46 -14.28
CA ARG A 34 4.14 -3.68 -12.99
C ARG A 34 3.78 -2.36 -12.32
N VAL A 35 4.73 -1.42 -12.24
CA VAL A 35 4.47 -0.11 -11.61
C VAL A 35 3.37 0.66 -12.35
N GLU A 36 3.38 0.68 -13.67
CA GLU A 36 2.31 1.30 -14.47
C GLU A 36 0.94 0.68 -14.16
N ARG A 37 0.85 -0.64 -14.05
CA ARG A 37 -0.38 -1.34 -13.71
C ARG A 37 -0.82 -1.04 -12.26
N HIS A 38 0.10 -1.09 -11.30
CA HIS A 38 -0.18 -0.73 -9.90
C HIS A 38 -0.78 0.67 -9.78
N VAL A 39 -0.15 1.65 -10.45
CA VAL A 39 -0.60 3.04 -10.41
C VAL A 39 -1.97 3.20 -11.07
N ALA A 40 -2.16 2.62 -12.26
CA ALA A 40 -3.44 2.66 -12.95
C ALA A 40 -4.58 2.08 -12.10
N ASN A 41 -4.36 0.92 -11.49
CA ASN A 41 -5.32 0.29 -10.61
C ASN A 41 -5.57 1.13 -9.35
N ALA A 42 -4.51 1.62 -8.70
CA ALA A 42 -4.63 2.41 -7.48
C ALA A 42 -5.48 3.68 -7.68
N LEU A 43 -5.26 4.41 -8.76
CA LEU A 43 -6.05 5.61 -9.06
C LEU A 43 -7.53 5.29 -9.29
N ARG A 44 -7.86 4.16 -9.90
CA ARG A 44 -9.24 3.70 -10.06
C ARG A 44 -9.88 3.30 -8.72
N VAL A 45 -9.10 2.64 -7.84
CA VAL A 45 -9.56 2.29 -6.48
C VAL A 45 -9.75 3.56 -5.64
N VAL A 46 -8.85 4.53 -5.69
CA VAL A 46 -8.98 5.82 -5.01
C VAL A 46 -10.27 6.53 -5.43
N ASP A 47 -10.53 6.64 -6.73
CA ASP A 47 -11.75 7.26 -7.27
C ASP A 47 -13.02 6.52 -6.81
N PHE A 48 -13.01 5.21 -6.79
CA PHE A 48 -14.10 4.39 -6.28
C PHE A 48 -14.36 4.62 -4.80
N LEU A 49 -13.31 4.53 -3.97
CA LEU A 49 -13.44 4.69 -2.51
C LEU A 49 -13.88 6.10 -2.12
N GLN A 50 -13.38 7.15 -2.81
CA GLN A 50 -13.77 8.54 -2.53
C GLN A 50 -15.27 8.80 -2.71
N ARG A 51 -15.92 8.05 -3.61
CA ARG A 51 -17.37 8.19 -3.88
C ARG A 51 -18.22 7.24 -3.06
N HIS A 52 -17.61 6.30 -2.34
CA HIS A 52 -18.39 5.27 -1.66
C HIS A 52 -18.98 5.78 -0.35
N PRO A 53 -20.30 5.56 -0.09
CA PRO A 53 -20.99 6.14 1.07
C PRO A 53 -20.47 5.61 2.42
N ARG A 54 -19.86 4.43 2.45
CA ARG A 54 -19.26 3.83 3.66
C ARG A 54 -17.84 4.31 3.94
N VAL A 55 -17.21 5.05 3.04
CA VAL A 55 -15.87 5.61 3.22
C VAL A 55 -15.98 7.01 3.80
N GLU A 56 -15.19 7.31 4.80
CA GLU A 56 -15.12 8.60 5.47
C GLU A 56 -14.06 9.49 4.84
N HIS A 57 -12.89 8.94 4.61
CA HIS A 57 -11.73 9.66 4.07
C HIS A 57 -10.83 8.72 3.26
N VAL A 58 -10.17 9.27 2.24
CA VAL A 58 -9.12 8.58 1.46
C VAL A 58 -7.85 9.43 1.51
N ASN A 59 -6.78 8.87 2.04
CA ASN A 59 -5.49 9.55 2.14
C ASN A 59 -4.61 9.17 0.94
N HIS A 60 -4.77 9.87 -0.19
CA HIS A 60 -3.94 9.68 -1.36
C HIS A 60 -3.49 11.03 -1.94
N PRO A 61 -2.19 11.20 -2.31
CA PRO A 61 -1.66 12.48 -2.74
C PRO A 61 -2.15 12.95 -4.12
N SER A 62 -2.83 12.11 -4.90
CA SER A 62 -3.46 12.53 -6.16
C SER A 62 -4.73 13.35 -5.96
N LEU A 63 -5.34 13.29 -4.78
CA LEU A 63 -6.57 14.01 -4.50
C LEU A 63 -6.32 15.52 -4.40
N PRO A 64 -7.18 16.36 -4.97
CA PRO A 64 -6.97 17.81 -5.00
C PRO A 64 -6.92 18.49 -3.62
N ASP A 65 -7.58 17.91 -2.64
CA ASP A 65 -7.63 18.36 -1.24
C ASP A 65 -6.46 17.86 -0.39
N SER A 66 -5.63 16.97 -0.94
CA SER A 66 -4.42 16.51 -0.25
C SER A 66 -3.40 17.64 -0.11
N PRO A 67 -2.81 17.87 1.09
CA PRO A 67 -1.76 18.85 1.29
C PRO A 67 -0.50 18.57 0.45
N TYR A 68 -0.37 17.36 -0.05
CA TYR A 68 0.75 16.90 -0.87
C TYR A 68 0.46 16.90 -2.37
N HIS A 69 -0.74 17.34 -2.81
CA HIS A 69 -1.15 17.27 -4.22
C HIS A 69 -0.18 17.98 -5.16
N ALA A 70 0.27 19.18 -4.82
CA ALA A 70 1.21 19.95 -5.64
C ALA A 70 2.58 19.24 -5.78
N LEU A 71 3.06 18.61 -4.71
CA LEU A 71 4.29 17.83 -4.74
C LEU A 71 4.13 16.54 -5.54
N TYR A 72 2.98 15.88 -5.40
CA TYR A 72 2.63 14.71 -6.19
C TYR A 72 2.62 15.02 -7.68
N ALA A 73 1.94 16.07 -8.10
CA ALA A 73 1.89 16.49 -9.49
C ALA A 73 3.29 16.84 -10.05
N LYS A 74 4.15 17.45 -9.22
CA LYS A 74 5.51 17.81 -9.60
C LYS A 74 6.44 16.61 -9.77
N TYR A 75 6.44 15.67 -8.81
CA TYR A 75 7.42 14.58 -8.75
C TYR A 75 6.94 13.28 -9.38
N PHE A 76 5.63 13.10 -9.51
CA PHE A 76 5.02 11.90 -10.09
C PHE A 76 4.11 12.23 -11.28
N PRO A 77 4.65 12.86 -12.36
CA PRO A 77 3.83 13.27 -13.51
C PRO A 77 3.18 12.11 -14.26
N LYS A 78 3.68 10.88 -14.04
CA LYS A 78 3.09 9.64 -14.59
C LYS A 78 2.23 8.89 -13.59
N GLY A 79 1.93 9.49 -12.44
CA GLY A 79 1.26 8.85 -11.32
C GLY A 79 2.22 8.13 -10.38
N GLY A 80 1.71 7.73 -9.23
CA GLY A 80 2.46 7.05 -8.17
C GLY A 80 1.56 6.65 -7.02
N ALA A 81 2.15 6.17 -5.91
CA ALA A 81 1.47 5.83 -4.68
C ALA A 81 0.41 4.73 -4.84
N SER A 82 0.85 3.50 -5.15
CA SER A 82 -0.03 2.33 -5.14
C SER A 82 -0.34 1.80 -3.73
N ILE A 83 0.29 2.37 -2.71
CA ILE A 83 0.01 2.11 -1.29
C ILE A 83 -0.57 3.39 -0.70
N PHE A 84 -1.71 3.24 -0.02
CA PHE A 84 -2.38 4.37 0.63
C PHE A 84 -3.30 3.87 1.75
N THR A 85 -3.86 4.80 2.52
CA THR A 85 -4.82 4.51 3.57
C THR A 85 -6.17 5.12 3.26
N PHE A 86 -7.21 4.53 3.81
CA PHE A 86 -8.54 5.12 3.86
C PHE A 86 -9.21 4.78 5.19
N GLU A 87 -10.25 5.50 5.52
CA GLU A 87 -11.03 5.35 6.74
C GLU A 87 -12.46 4.97 6.38
N ILE A 88 -12.92 3.86 6.95
CA ILE A 88 -14.31 3.42 6.81
C ILE A 88 -15.16 4.07 7.90
N LYS A 89 -16.44 4.34 7.62
CA LYS A 89 -17.38 4.81 8.64
C LYS A 89 -17.59 3.73 9.70
N GLY A 90 -17.42 4.09 10.96
CA GLY A 90 -17.50 3.20 12.11
C GLY A 90 -16.21 3.13 12.89
N GLY A 91 -15.92 2.01 13.51
CA GLY A 91 -14.75 1.81 14.35
C GLY A 91 -13.87 0.64 13.90
N SER A 92 -13.00 0.19 14.81
CA SER A 92 -12.08 -0.94 14.59
C SER A 92 -12.82 -2.24 14.18
N ALA A 93 -13.98 -2.51 14.78
CA ALA A 93 -14.77 -3.70 14.46
C ALA A 93 -15.33 -3.65 13.02
N ASP A 94 -15.73 -2.45 12.55
CA ASP A 94 -16.18 -2.27 11.16
C ASP A 94 -15.05 -2.47 10.17
N ALA A 95 -13.85 -1.96 10.50
CA ALA A 95 -12.65 -2.14 9.67
C ALA A 95 -12.25 -3.61 9.57
N GLN A 96 -12.28 -4.35 10.68
CA GLN A 96 -12.01 -5.79 10.68
C GLN A 96 -13.06 -6.57 9.89
N ALA A 97 -14.35 -6.28 10.11
CA ALA A 97 -15.43 -6.93 9.39
C ALA A 97 -15.39 -6.68 7.87
N PHE A 98 -14.92 -5.50 7.44
CA PHE A 98 -14.63 -5.22 6.03
C PHE A 98 -13.51 -6.12 5.51
N ILE A 99 -12.38 -6.19 6.22
CA ILE A 99 -11.23 -7.00 5.80
C ILE A 99 -11.60 -8.49 5.70
N ASP A 100 -12.36 -9.00 6.66
CA ASP A 100 -12.78 -10.41 6.70
C ASP A 100 -13.69 -10.82 5.52
N LYS A 101 -14.34 -9.84 4.86
CA LYS A 101 -15.19 -10.07 3.68
C LYS A 101 -14.42 -10.05 2.36
N LEU A 102 -13.18 -9.55 2.34
CA LEU A 102 -12.38 -9.49 1.13
C LEU A 102 -11.96 -10.90 0.67
N GLU A 103 -12.12 -11.17 -0.61
CA GLU A 103 -11.81 -12.47 -1.23
C GLU A 103 -10.52 -12.44 -2.05
N ILE A 104 -10.16 -11.28 -2.62
CA ILE A 104 -8.98 -11.09 -3.48
C ILE A 104 -7.82 -10.53 -2.67
N PHE A 105 -8.08 -9.53 -1.83
CA PHE A 105 -7.05 -8.89 -1.03
C PHE A 105 -6.52 -9.83 0.05
N SER A 106 -5.21 -10.04 0.10
CA SER A 106 -4.58 -10.84 1.14
C SER A 106 -4.23 -10.00 2.36
N LEU A 107 -4.52 -10.51 3.56
CA LEU A 107 -4.11 -9.87 4.82
C LEU A 107 -2.61 -10.05 5.04
N LEU A 108 -1.84 -9.14 4.53
CA LEU A 108 -0.37 -9.16 4.57
C LEU A 108 0.20 -7.75 4.46
N ALA A 109 1.27 -7.47 5.22
CA ALA A 109 2.04 -6.23 5.12
C ALA A 109 3.20 -6.38 4.14
N ASN A 110 3.12 -5.74 2.97
CA ASN A 110 4.21 -5.64 2.01
C ASN A 110 4.08 -4.34 1.20
N VAL A 111 5.06 -4.05 0.36
CA VAL A 111 5.13 -2.89 -0.52
C VAL A 111 5.27 -3.35 -1.96
N ALA A 112 4.35 -2.91 -2.82
CA ALA A 112 4.37 -3.17 -4.26
C ALA A 112 4.43 -4.66 -4.63
N ASP A 113 3.73 -5.50 -3.88
CA ASP A 113 3.49 -6.89 -4.26
C ASP A 113 2.60 -6.94 -5.51
N VAL A 114 2.76 -7.97 -6.35
CA VAL A 114 1.89 -8.17 -7.51
C VAL A 114 0.44 -8.46 -7.10
N LYS A 115 0.24 -8.99 -5.90
CA LYS A 115 -1.08 -9.18 -5.28
C LYS A 115 -1.53 -7.93 -4.55
N SER A 116 -2.83 -7.68 -4.58
CA SER A 116 -3.46 -6.68 -3.74
C SER A 116 -3.47 -7.13 -2.29
N LEU A 117 -3.03 -6.24 -1.39
CA LEU A 117 -2.88 -6.51 0.02
C LEU A 117 -3.66 -5.50 0.85
N VAL A 118 -4.12 -5.96 2.02
CA VAL A 118 -4.82 -5.14 3.00
C VAL A 118 -4.26 -5.39 4.39
N ILE A 119 -4.19 -4.35 5.21
CA ILE A 119 -4.00 -4.49 6.66
C ILE A 119 -4.88 -3.50 7.42
N HIS A 120 -5.16 -3.84 8.67
CA HIS A 120 -5.65 -2.92 9.69
C HIS A 120 -4.45 -2.51 10.56
N PRO A 121 -3.83 -1.33 10.34
CA PRO A 121 -2.56 -0.98 10.99
C PRO A 121 -2.61 -1.08 12.52
N ALA A 122 -3.68 -0.59 13.15
CA ALA A 122 -3.83 -0.56 14.60
C ALA A 122 -3.77 -1.95 15.25
N THR A 123 -4.23 -3.03 14.57
CA THR A 123 -4.22 -4.39 15.12
C THR A 123 -3.15 -5.30 14.54
N THR A 124 -2.35 -4.81 13.59
CA THR A 124 -1.31 -5.59 12.91
C THR A 124 0.07 -4.95 13.09
N THR A 125 0.49 -4.11 12.17
CA THR A 125 1.85 -3.53 12.14
C THR A 125 2.14 -2.57 13.28
N HIS A 126 1.12 -1.99 13.91
CA HIS A 126 1.23 -1.02 15.00
C HIS A 126 0.53 -1.48 16.29
N ALA A 127 0.25 -2.79 16.41
CA ALA A 127 -0.51 -3.38 17.53
C ALA A 127 0.16 -3.19 18.92
N GLN A 128 1.42 -2.80 18.98
CA GLN A 128 2.15 -2.53 20.22
C GLN A 128 2.15 -1.04 20.62
N MET A 129 1.58 -0.17 19.78
CA MET A 129 1.44 1.25 20.09
C MET A 129 0.21 1.51 20.96
N THR A 130 0.30 2.51 21.83
CA THR A 130 -0.87 3.00 22.59
C THR A 130 -1.83 3.77 21.66
N GLU A 131 -3.06 4.02 22.12
CA GLU A 131 -4.04 4.81 21.36
C GLU A 131 -3.51 6.22 21.06
N GLU A 132 -2.81 6.85 22.01
CA GLU A 132 -2.20 8.18 21.84
C GLU A 132 -1.10 8.16 20.79
N GLU A 133 -0.21 7.16 20.81
CA GLU A 133 0.84 7.00 19.81
C GLU A 133 0.28 6.71 18.39
N LEU A 134 -0.81 5.96 18.28
CA LEU A 134 -1.52 5.71 17.02
C LEU A 134 -2.10 7.02 16.47
N GLU A 135 -2.76 7.82 17.32
CA GLU A 135 -3.35 9.10 16.92
C GLU A 135 -2.27 10.11 16.49
N GLU A 136 -1.17 10.22 17.21
CA GLU A 136 0.00 11.05 16.84
C GLU A 136 0.61 10.61 15.49
N SER A 137 0.55 9.31 15.19
CA SER A 137 1.00 8.75 13.90
C SER A 137 -0.05 8.88 12.78
N GLY A 138 -1.21 9.45 13.06
CA GLY A 138 -2.31 9.61 12.10
C GLY A 138 -3.05 8.31 11.79
N ILE A 139 -2.97 7.32 12.67
CA ILE A 139 -3.65 6.03 12.53
C ILE A 139 -4.88 6.02 13.44
N ARG A 140 -6.06 6.02 12.84
CA ARG A 140 -7.32 5.92 13.56
C ARG A 140 -7.77 4.47 13.72
N PRO A 141 -8.69 4.17 14.66
CA PRO A 141 -9.21 2.81 14.83
C PRO A 141 -9.90 2.22 13.60
N ASN A 142 -10.37 3.04 12.68
CA ASN A 142 -11.04 2.67 11.44
C ASN A 142 -10.14 2.83 10.19
N THR A 143 -8.83 3.06 10.38
CA THR A 143 -7.87 3.19 9.28
C THR A 143 -7.54 1.82 8.67
N ILE A 144 -7.66 1.73 7.36
CA ILE A 144 -7.30 0.56 6.55
C ILE A 144 -6.19 0.96 5.59
N ARG A 145 -5.16 0.15 5.43
CA ARG A 145 -4.11 0.35 4.43
C ARG A 145 -4.25 -0.67 3.30
N LEU A 146 -4.26 -0.18 2.07
CA LEU A 146 -4.22 -1.01 0.87
C LEU A 146 -2.86 -0.89 0.18
N SER A 147 -2.41 -2.00 -0.39
CA SER A 147 -1.35 -2.05 -1.40
C SER A 147 -1.96 -2.67 -2.65
N ILE A 148 -2.16 -1.86 -3.68
CA ILE A 148 -2.90 -2.28 -4.87
C ILE A 148 -1.98 -3.04 -5.81
N GLY A 149 -2.40 -4.24 -6.20
CA GLY A 149 -1.68 -5.16 -7.07
C GLY A 149 -1.97 -4.97 -8.55
N THR A 150 -1.67 -6.02 -9.33
CA THR A 150 -1.76 -6.01 -10.79
C THR A 150 -2.97 -6.77 -11.35
N GLU A 151 -3.87 -7.22 -10.50
CA GLU A 151 -5.09 -7.94 -10.85
C GLU A 151 -5.97 -7.11 -11.81
N HIS A 152 -7.01 -7.71 -12.36
CA HIS A 152 -7.97 -6.98 -13.17
C HIS A 152 -8.72 -5.97 -12.31
N ILE A 153 -8.80 -4.74 -12.76
CA ILE A 153 -9.35 -3.64 -11.95
C ILE A 153 -10.81 -3.87 -11.56
N ASP A 154 -11.62 -4.42 -12.44
CA ASP A 154 -13.04 -4.64 -12.15
C ASP A 154 -13.24 -5.69 -11.05
N ASP A 155 -12.35 -6.69 -10.96
CA ASP A 155 -12.36 -7.68 -9.89
C ASP A 155 -12.02 -7.03 -8.54
N LEU A 156 -11.01 -6.14 -8.51
CA LEU A 156 -10.66 -5.38 -7.31
C LEU A 156 -11.80 -4.46 -6.85
N LEU A 157 -12.45 -3.75 -7.78
CA LEU A 157 -13.57 -2.88 -7.45
C LEU A 157 -14.80 -3.67 -6.97
N TYR A 158 -15.04 -4.83 -7.56
CA TYR A 158 -16.11 -5.74 -7.12
C TYR A 158 -15.85 -6.23 -5.70
N ASP A 159 -14.63 -6.70 -5.42
CA ASP A 159 -14.26 -7.22 -4.10
C ASP A 159 -14.36 -6.14 -3.01
N LEU A 160 -13.86 -4.94 -3.27
CA LEU A 160 -14.01 -3.80 -2.36
C LEU A 160 -15.49 -3.42 -2.16
N GLY A 161 -16.28 -3.42 -3.23
CA GLY A 161 -17.70 -3.04 -3.19
C GLY A 161 -18.54 -4.03 -2.38
N GLN A 162 -18.36 -5.32 -2.59
CA GLN A 162 -19.11 -6.35 -1.83
C GLN A 162 -18.70 -6.35 -0.35
N ALA A 163 -17.44 -6.06 -0.02
CA ALA A 163 -16.96 -5.99 1.36
C ALA A 163 -17.47 -4.74 2.09
N LEU A 164 -17.60 -3.62 1.40
CA LEU A 164 -18.15 -2.38 1.98
C LEU A 164 -19.66 -2.45 2.20
N GLY A 165 -20.41 -3.15 1.38
CA GLY A 165 -21.87 -3.35 1.50
C GLY A 165 -22.68 -2.25 0.90
#